data_f9456dae5995d5aff29a58fe77b85f05
#
_entry.id   f9456dae5995d5aff29a58fe77b85f05
#
_cell.length_a   1.000
_cell.length_b   1.000
_cell.length_c   1.000
_cell.angle_alpha   90.00
_cell.angle_beta   90.00
_cell.angle_gamma   90.00
#
_symmetry.space_group_name_H-M   'P 1'
#
loop_
_entity.id
_entity.type
_entity.pdbx_description
1 polymer ?
#
loop_
_entity_poly.entity_id
_entity_poly.type
_entity_poly.pdbx_seq_one_letter_code
_entity_poly.pdbx_strand_id
1 'polypeptide(L)'
;MVDEVLLNRREDSERLKNLSTTLSYKVEAKGKDRDEIGFFAKFVLCSNNEHLPVIIDAGETRYWVRKIVPLQNDDTDFLQKLKSEISVFLHFLANRKLSTEKESRMWFSP
;
A
#
# COMPACT_ATOMS: atom_id res chain seq x y z
N MET A 1 2.50 5.97 -2.43
CA MET A 1 2.55 5.00 -3.55
C MET A 1 3.98 4.97 -4.05
N VAL A 2 4.53 3.81 -4.27
CA VAL A 2 5.87 3.62 -4.84
C VAL A 2 5.68 2.88 -6.15
N ASP A 3 6.10 3.48 -7.24
CA ASP A 3 5.95 2.97 -8.60
C ASP A 3 7.22 2.29 -9.09
N GLU A 4 7.09 1.30 -9.95
CA GLU A 4 8.20 0.51 -10.50
C GLU A 4 9.15 -0.09 -9.45
N VAL A 5 8.57 -0.58 -8.36
CA VAL A 5 9.37 -1.14 -7.26
C VAL A 5 9.96 -2.50 -7.65
N LEU A 6 11.25 -2.60 -7.50
CA LEU A 6 11.98 -3.86 -7.53
C LEU A 6 12.67 -4.06 -6.18
N LEU A 7 11.96 -4.68 -5.25
CA LEU A 7 12.49 -5.03 -3.93
C LEU A 7 13.06 -6.45 -3.97
N ASN A 8 14.13 -6.61 -4.72
CA ASN A 8 14.81 -7.90 -4.92
C ASN A 8 15.79 -8.25 -3.80
N ARG A 9 15.98 -7.35 -2.83
CA ARG A 9 16.80 -7.61 -1.64
C ARG A 9 15.90 -7.98 -0.47
N ARG A 10 16.28 -9.03 0.23
CA ARG A 10 15.57 -9.47 1.44
C ARG A 10 15.52 -8.37 2.51
N GLU A 11 16.58 -7.60 2.63
CA GLU A 11 16.67 -6.48 3.57
C GLU A 11 15.61 -5.41 3.31
N ASP A 12 15.32 -5.09 2.05
CA ASP A 12 14.32 -4.09 1.68
C ASP A 12 12.90 -4.59 2.01
N SER A 13 12.64 -5.87 1.75
CA SER A 13 11.37 -6.50 2.14
C SER A 13 11.17 -6.50 3.65
N GLU A 14 12.19 -6.82 4.43
CA GLU A 14 12.13 -6.78 5.90
C GLU A 14 11.92 -5.34 6.42
N ARG A 15 12.57 -4.35 5.83
CA ARG A 15 12.35 -2.94 6.20
C ARG A 15 10.91 -2.51 5.96
N LEU A 16 10.33 -2.89 4.81
CA LEU A 16 8.91 -2.62 4.53
C LEU A 16 7.98 -3.31 5.51
N LYS A 17 8.24 -4.56 5.82
CA LYS A 17 7.47 -5.31 6.82
C LYS A 17 7.50 -4.60 8.17
N ASN A 18 8.67 -4.19 8.62
CA ASN A 18 8.83 -3.46 9.88
C ASN A 18 8.10 -2.12 9.85
N LEU A 19 8.24 -1.33 8.79
CA LEU A 19 7.54 -0.06 8.63
C LEU A 19 6.03 -0.22 8.57
N SER A 20 5.53 -1.30 7.96
CA SER A 20 4.08 -1.54 7.86
C SER A 20 3.42 -1.84 9.20
N THR A 21 4.18 -2.32 10.18
CA THR A 21 3.69 -2.72 11.51
C THR A 21 4.07 -1.74 12.62
N THR A 22 5.03 -0.84 12.40
CA THR A 22 5.45 0.12 13.42
C THR A 22 4.36 1.15 13.73
N LEU A 23 4.23 1.52 14.99
CA LEU A 23 3.29 2.56 15.45
C LEU A 23 3.93 3.94 15.44
N SER A 24 5.25 3.98 15.60
CA SER A 24 6.02 5.22 15.65
C SER A 24 7.35 5.03 14.94
N TYR A 25 7.94 6.12 14.50
CA TYR A 25 9.23 6.15 13.86
C TYR A 25 10.09 7.27 14.45
N LYS A 26 11.34 6.94 14.76
CA LYS A 26 12.30 7.91 15.27
C LYS A 26 12.90 8.69 14.10
N VAL A 27 12.73 10.00 14.14
CA VAL A 27 13.30 10.93 13.17
C VAL A 27 14.44 11.69 13.82
N GLU A 28 15.58 11.68 13.18
CA GLU A 28 16.76 12.43 13.61
C GLU A 28 17.00 13.55 12.59
N ALA A 29 16.74 14.78 13.00
CA ALA A 29 17.14 15.94 12.22
C ALA A 29 18.56 16.36 12.59
N LYS A 30 19.34 16.79 11.60
CA LYS A 30 20.73 17.21 11.81
C LYS A 30 20.80 18.30 12.90
N GLY A 31 21.46 17.98 14.03
CA GLY A 31 21.65 18.90 15.16
C GLY A 31 20.47 19.05 16.12
N LYS A 32 19.50 18.13 16.09
CA LYS A 32 18.40 18.06 17.04
C LYS A 32 18.33 16.69 17.71
N ASP A 33 17.73 16.63 18.88
CA ASP A 33 17.41 15.38 19.55
C ASP A 33 16.45 14.54 18.70
N ARG A 34 16.48 13.23 18.92
CA ARG A 34 15.58 12.28 18.23
C ARG A 34 14.15 12.49 18.68
N ASP A 35 13.31 12.87 17.75
CA ASP A 35 11.86 12.94 17.97
C ASP A 35 11.19 11.63 17.53
N GLU A 36 10.20 11.20 18.31
CA GLU A 36 9.36 10.05 17.97
C GLU A 36 8.03 10.54 17.42
N ILE A 37 7.77 10.21 16.15
CA ILE A 37 6.54 10.59 15.47
C ILE A 37 5.66 9.37 15.20
N GLY A 38 4.33 9.55 15.35
CA GLY A 38 3.37 8.51 15.00
C GLY A 38 3.45 8.16 13.51
N PHE A 39 3.47 6.85 13.21
CA PHE A 39 3.57 6.36 11.84
C PHE A 39 2.26 5.71 11.38
N PHE A 40 1.56 6.35 10.45
CA PHE A 40 0.23 5.92 9.97
C PHE A 40 0.25 5.46 8.51
N ALA A 41 1.41 5.44 7.87
CA ALA A 41 1.52 5.14 6.46
C ALA A 41 1.07 3.71 6.12
N LYS A 42 0.42 3.57 4.98
CA LYS A 42 0.14 2.31 4.30
C LYS A 42 0.87 2.33 2.96
N PHE A 43 1.42 1.18 2.58
CA PHE A 43 2.19 1.07 1.35
C PHE A 43 1.34 0.50 0.23
N VAL A 44 1.38 1.16 -0.92
CA VAL A 44 0.91 0.61 -2.19
C VAL A 44 2.14 0.52 -3.09
N LEU A 45 2.47 -0.69 -3.49
CA LEU A 45 3.62 -0.99 -4.34
C LEU A 45 3.07 -1.40 -5.70
N CYS A 46 3.54 -0.74 -6.76
CA CYS A 46 3.22 -1.08 -8.14
C CYS A 46 4.47 -1.62 -8.81
N SER A 47 4.32 -2.67 -9.61
CA SER A 47 5.42 -3.26 -10.35
C SER A 47 4.94 -3.91 -11.62
N ASN A 48 5.69 -3.76 -12.70
CA ASN A 48 5.50 -4.47 -13.95
C ASN A 48 6.17 -5.86 -13.93
N ASN A 49 6.94 -6.16 -12.88
CA ASN A 49 7.55 -7.47 -12.71
C ASN A 49 6.53 -8.44 -12.13
N GLU A 50 6.00 -9.33 -12.97
CA GLU A 50 4.99 -10.31 -12.57
C GLU A 50 5.54 -11.41 -11.65
N HIS A 51 6.83 -11.68 -11.69
CA HIS A 51 7.38 -12.85 -11.02
C HIS A 51 7.82 -12.57 -9.59
N LEU A 52 8.50 -11.46 -9.33
CA LEU A 52 9.04 -11.17 -7.99
C LEU A 52 9.18 -9.65 -7.76
N PRO A 53 8.09 -8.89 -7.64
CA PRO A 53 8.19 -7.47 -7.30
C PRO A 53 8.72 -7.27 -5.88
N VAL A 54 8.44 -8.21 -4.98
CA VAL A 54 8.86 -8.23 -3.57
C VAL A 54 9.11 -9.68 -3.18
N ILE A 55 10.12 -9.93 -2.37
CA ILE A 55 10.34 -11.25 -1.79
C ILE A 55 9.30 -11.46 -0.68
N ILE A 56 8.38 -12.41 -0.89
CA ILE A 56 7.33 -12.77 0.05
C ILE A 56 7.59 -14.19 0.54
N ASP A 57 7.83 -14.32 1.83
CA ASP A 57 8.05 -15.63 2.45
C ASP A 57 6.73 -16.41 2.55
N ALA A 58 6.83 -17.73 2.58
CA ALA A 58 5.67 -18.59 2.76
C ALA A 58 4.97 -18.29 4.12
N GLY A 59 3.65 -18.11 4.08
CA GLY A 59 2.86 -17.78 5.27
C GLY A 59 2.84 -16.28 5.63
N GLU A 60 3.43 -15.41 4.81
CA GLU A 60 3.39 -13.97 5.03
C GLU A 60 2.00 -13.41 4.75
N THR A 61 1.39 -12.75 5.74
CA THR A 61 0.02 -12.21 5.68
C THR A 61 -0.05 -10.70 5.54
N ARG A 62 1.07 -9.99 5.58
CA ARG A 62 1.12 -8.51 5.51
C ARG A 62 0.94 -7.95 4.11
N TYR A 63 1.09 -8.79 3.07
CA TYR A 63 0.93 -8.38 1.68
C TYR A 63 -0.41 -8.81 1.13
N TRP A 64 -1.11 -7.87 0.53
CA TRP A 64 -2.29 -8.13 -0.27
C TRP A 64 -1.93 -7.91 -1.74
N VAL A 65 -1.74 -9.00 -2.47
CA VAL A 65 -1.26 -8.96 -3.84
C VAL A 65 -2.42 -9.03 -4.81
N ARG A 66 -2.44 -8.12 -5.78
CA ARG A 66 -3.41 -8.11 -6.87
C ARG A 66 -2.68 -8.03 -8.21
N LYS A 67 -2.97 -8.98 -9.09
CA LYS A 67 -2.60 -8.88 -10.50
C LYS A 67 -3.70 -8.11 -11.23
N ILE A 68 -3.30 -7.03 -11.89
CA ILE A 68 -4.21 -6.22 -12.70
C ILE A 68 -4.08 -6.72 -14.14
N VAL A 69 -5.21 -7.09 -14.72
CA VAL A 69 -5.27 -7.53 -16.12
C VAL A 69 -5.14 -6.29 -17.02
N PRO A 70 -4.36 -6.34 -18.11
CA PRO A 70 -4.30 -5.25 -19.07
C PRO A 70 -5.69 -4.90 -19.61
N LEU A 71 -5.89 -3.63 -19.92
CA LEU A 71 -7.11 -3.20 -20.59
C LEU A 71 -7.20 -3.89 -21.96
N GLN A 72 -8.38 -4.43 -22.27
CA GLN A 72 -8.60 -5.15 -23.54
C GLN A 72 -8.61 -4.22 -24.75
N ASN A 73 -9.01 -2.97 -24.54
CA ASN A 73 -9.08 -1.96 -25.57
C ASN A 73 -8.41 -0.68 -25.10
N ASP A 74 -7.69 -0.02 -26.00
CA ASP A 74 -7.16 1.31 -25.76
C ASP A 74 -8.32 2.33 -25.81
N ASP A 75 -8.47 3.07 -24.72
CA ASP A 75 -9.46 4.14 -24.59
C ASP A 75 -8.71 5.46 -24.33
N THR A 76 -8.63 6.29 -25.35
CA THR A 76 -7.96 7.61 -25.26
C THR A 76 -8.57 8.52 -24.22
N ASP A 77 -9.86 8.33 -23.89
CA ASP A 77 -10.59 9.13 -22.94
C ASP A 77 -10.65 8.50 -21.53
N PHE A 78 -9.99 7.35 -21.34
CA PHE A 78 -10.02 6.60 -20.09
C PHE A 78 -9.69 7.44 -18.86
N LEU A 79 -8.64 8.26 -18.93
CA LEU A 79 -8.24 9.11 -17.81
C LEU A 79 -9.31 10.16 -17.50
N GLN A 80 -9.97 10.71 -18.50
CA GLN A 80 -11.02 11.71 -18.32
C GLN A 80 -12.29 11.09 -17.69
N LYS A 81 -12.66 9.89 -18.15
CA LYS A 81 -13.75 9.10 -17.56
C LYS A 81 -13.46 8.78 -16.11
N LEU A 82 -12.25 8.29 -15.81
CA LEU A 82 -11.81 8.00 -14.45
C LEU A 82 -11.88 9.23 -13.54
N LYS A 83 -11.43 10.39 -14.02
CA LYS A 83 -11.52 11.65 -13.26
C LYS A 83 -12.96 12.05 -12.96
N SER A 84 -13.88 11.83 -13.88
CA SER A 84 -15.30 12.16 -13.67
C SER A 84 -15.96 11.28 -12.61
N GLU A 85 -15.45 10.08 -12.38
CA GLU A 85 -15.97 9.13 -11.39
C GLU A 85 -15.41 9.34 -9.97
N ILE A 86 -14.38 10.18 -9.79
CA ILE A 86 -13.73 10.37 -8.47
C ILE A 86 -14.72 10.80 -7.39
N SER A 87 -15.62 11.72 -7.69
CA SER A 87 -16.60 12.21 -6.70
C SER A 87 -17.57 11.11 -6.27
N VAL A 88 -18.01 10.28 -7.20
CA VAL A 88 -18.90 9.14 -6.94
C VAL A 88 -18.19 8.09 -6.10
N PHE A 89 -16.93 7.79 -6.43
CA PHE A 89 -16.11 6.87 -5.68
C PHE A 89 -15.84 7.35 -4.24
N LEU A 90 -15.55 8.63 -4.07
CA LEU A 90 -15.36 9.23 -2.73
C LEU A 90 -16.64 9.17 -1.91
N HIS A 91 -17.79 9.45 -2.53
CA HIS A 91 -19.08 9.30 -1.86
C HIS A 91 -19.34 7.85 -1.41
N PHE A 92 -19.05 6.87 -2.27
CA PHE A 92 -19.13 5.46 -1.92
C PHE A 92 -18.24 5.12 -0.73
N LEU A 93 -16.97 5.57 -0.72
CA LEU A 93 -16.05 5.31 0.38
C LEU A 93 -16.50 5.96 1.69
N ALA A 94 -16.98 7.20 1.63
CA ALA A 94 -17.44 7.93 2.83
C ALA A 94 -18.67 7.27 3.49
N ASN A 95 -19.52 6.63 2.70
CA ASN A 95 -20.74 5.97 3.19
C ASN A 95 -20.56 4.47 3.41
N ARG A 96 -19.40 3.91 3.11
CA ARG A 96 -19.17 2.47 3.27
C ARG A 96 -19.11 2.09 4.75
N LYS A 97 -20.00 1.20 5.13
CA LYS A 97 -19.95 0.54 6.44
C LYS A 97 -19.04 -0.68 6.34
N LEU A 98 -18.11 -0.79 7.26
CA LEU A 98 -17.28 -2.00 7.38
C LEU A 98 -18.11 -3.11 8.00
N SER A 99 -17.97 -4.33 7.50
CA SER A 99 -18.69 -5.51 8.01
C SER A 99 -18.13 -6.04 9.33
N THR A 100 -16.98 -5.56 9.72
CA THR A 100 -16.23 -6.01 10.89
C THR A 100 -15.66 -4.82 11.66
N GLU A 101 -15.51 -4.97 12.97
CA GLU A 101 -14.82 -4.00 13.81
C GLU A 101 -13.30 -4.14 13.64
N LYS A 102 -12.62 -3.01 13.60
CA LYS A 102 -11.17 -2.98 13.49
C LYS A 102 -10.56 -3.19 14.87
N GLU A 103 -9.96 -4.35 15.07
CA GLU A 103 -9.26 -4.66 16.32
C GLU A 103 -7.76 -4.31 16.27
N SER A 104 -7.15 -4.32 15.09
CA SER A 104 -5.72 -4.02 14.94
C SER A 104 -5.36 -3.41 13.59
N ARG A 105 -4.09 -2.98 13.42
CA ARG A 105 -3.56 -2.51 12.13
C ARG A 105 -3.45 -3.63 11.09
N MET A 106 -3.36 -4.86 11.54
CA MET A 106 -3.22 -6.08 10.72
C MET A 106 -4.57 -6.76 10.49
N TRP A 107 -5.63 -5.99 10.52
CA TRP A 107 -6.95 -6.50 10.30
C TRP A 107 -7.18 -6.86 8.83
N PHE A 108 -7.58 -8.10 8.61
CA PHE A 108 -8.02 -8.61 7.33
C PHE A 108 -9.42 -9.20 7.50
N SER A 109 -10.33 -8.86 6.63
CA SER A 109 -11.58 -9.62 6.51
C SER A 109 -11.26 -11.00 5.93
N PRO A 110 -11.77 -12.07 6.48
CA PRO A 110 -11.69 -13.39 5.87
C PRO A 110 -12.32 -13.44 4.49
#